data_057d5f776c767d7b2b460ab22a54e821
#
_entry.id   057d5f776c767d7b2b460ab22a54e821
#
_cell.length_a   1.000
_cell.length_b   1.000
_cell.length_c   1.000
_cell.angle_alpha   90.00
_cell.angle_beta   90.00
_cell.angle_gamma   90.00
#
_symmetry.space_group_name_H-M   'P 1'
#
loop_
_entity.id
_entity.type
_entity.pdbx_description
1 polymer ?
#
loop_
_entity_poly.entity_id
_entity_poly.type
_entity_poly.pdbx_seq_one_letter_code
_entity_poly.pdbx_strand_id
1 'polypeptide(L)'
;MNQGSHILTLRNGFHLFTRIMGTGSIKLLCVHGGPGSNHEEFENFAQGLAKLPVQVAMYDQLGSFYSDQPDFDQPENQKFLNIEYFLSELEEVRQQLGWDNFYLLGHSWGGLLAQEYALKYSQHLRGLIIMSMIDNIPEYTEHINYLRDQTFTVSEVNYMKDVEKQERFSDPMYNQLVQRLYKIYVMRHPENGPRHLISTNATAVYNHFQGNNEFVMTGSLKTWDNRSQTSKITVPTLLTFGDHDTMPLAVAARMHQQLPHSRFVLTPDGGHCHSVDNPTAFFQNLGDFLSDVDNSRKEFQSC
;
A
#
# COMPACT_ATOMS: atom_id res chain seq x y z
N MET A 1 -16.96 -5.57 15.43
CA MET A 1 -17.95 -4.66 14.79
C MET A 1 -18.74 -5.39 13.73
N ASN A 2 -19.98 -4.93 13.44
CA ASN A 2 -20.81 -5.49 12.39
C ASN A 2 -20.40 -4.93 11.00
N GLN A 3 -20.90 -5.57 9.94
CA GLN A 3 -20.78 -5.08 8.58
C GLN A 3 -21.42 -3.69 8.43
N GLY A 4 -20.80 -2.80 7.64
CA GLY A 4 -21.26 -1.43 7.38
C GLY A 4 -20.15 -0.40 7.51
N SER A 5 -20.52 0.86 7.43
CA SER A 5 -19.60 2.00 7.64
C SER A 5 -19.69 2.44 9.10
N HIS A 6 -18.54 2.78 9.67
CA HIS A 6 -18.38 3.19 11.07
C HIS A 6 -17.46 4.39 11.15
N ILE A 7 -17.60 5.16 12.21
CA ILE A 7 -16.64 6.20 12.61
C ILE A 7 -15.96 5.70 13.88
N LEU A 8 -14.65 5.55 13.83
CA LEU A 8 -13.81 5.25 14.99
C LEU A 8 -13.34 6.56 15.60
N THR A 9 -13.49 6.71 16.91
CA THR A 9 -12.91 7.86 17.62
C THR A 9 -11.60 7.44 18.28
N LEU A 10 -10.50 8.02 17.83
CA LEU A 10 -9.17 7.75 18.38
C LEU A 10 -9.00 8.41 19.75
N ARG A 11 -8.05 7.92 20.56
CA ARG A 11 -7.74 8.45 21.90
C ARG A 11 -7.33 9.93 21.88
N ASN A 12 -6.77 10.40 20.77
CA ASN A 12 -6.42 11.80 20.56
C ASN A 12 -7.61 12.68 20.12
N GLY A 13 -8.81 12.11 19.96
CA GLY A 13 -10.04 12.78 19.61
C GLY A 13 -10.34 12.83 18.10
N PHE A 14 -9.44 12.40 17.22
CA PHE A 14 -9.73 12.31 15.79
C PHE A 14 -10.70 11.19 15.46
N HIS A 15 -11.40 11.36 14.33
CA HIS A 15 -12.37 10.41 13.82
C HIS A 15 -11.88 9.80 12.51
N LEU A 16 -11.91 8.47 12.44
CA LEU A 16 -11.53 7.73 11.24
C LEU A 16 -12.75 7.03 10.64
N PHE A 17 -12.95 7.22 9.35
CA PHE A 17 -13.93 6.44 8.61
C PHE A 17 -13.40 5.01 8.43
N THR A 18 -14.27 4.05 8.71
CA THR A 18 -13.95 2.62 8.59
C THR A 18 -15.11 1.90 7.93
N ARG A 19 -14.82 1.00 7.01
CA ARG A 19 -15.81 0.17 6.33
C ARG A 19 -15.53 -1.31 6.57
N ILE A 20 -16.56 -2.07 6.93
CA ILE A 20 -16.48 -3.51 7.16
C ILE A 20 -17.42 -4.22 6.18
N MET A 21 -16.87 -5.19 5.44
CA MET A 21 -17.61 -5.97 4.44
C MET A 21 -17.39 -7.47 4.68
N GLY A 22 -18.41 -8.27 4.40
CA GLY A 22 -18.39 -9.70 4.69
C GLY A 22 -18.55 -10.04 6.18
N THR A 23 -18.74 -11.32 6.49
CA THR A 23 -19.06 -11.80 7.86
C THR A 23 -18.23 -13.02 8.27
N GLY A 24 -17.17 -13.33 7.56
CA GLY A 24 -16.39 -14.56 7.76
C GLY A 24 -15.49 -14.55 9.00
N SER A 25 -14.91 -15.71 9.27
CA SER A 25 -13.94 -15.92 10.36
C SER A 25 -12.54 -15.42 10.01
N ILE A 26 -12.18 -15.38 8.73
CA ILE A 26 -10.91 -14.82 8.25
C ILE A 26 -11.02 -13.30 8.31
N LYS A 27 -10.26 -12.67 9.18
CA LYS A 27 -10.25 -11.21 9.37
C LYS A 27 -9.12 -10.60 8.55
N LEU A 28 -9.44 -9.73 7.60
CA LEU A 28 -8.47 -9.05 6.72
C LEU A 28 -8.60 -7.54 6.92
N LEU A 29 -7.60 -6.91 7.54
CA LEU A 29 -7.49 -5.46 7.67
C LEU A 29 -6.63 -4.93 6.53
N CYS A 30 -7.18 -3.99 5.75
CA CYS A 30 -6.53 -3.39 4.60
C CYS A 30 -6.11 -1.95 4.91
N VAL A 31 -4.87 -1.63 4.58
CA VAL A 31 -4.23 -0.31 4.79
C VAL A 31 -3.85 0.27 3.44
N HIS A 32 -4.49 1.39 3.09
CA HIS A 32 -4.32 2.03 1.79
C HIS A 32 -2.94 2.66 1.58
N GLY A 33 -2.61 2.85 0.32
CA GLY A 33 -1.39 3.48 -0.16
C GLY A 33 -1.43 5.01 -0.13
N GLY A 34 -0.72 5.60 -1.04
CA GLY A 34 -0.46 7.01 -1.14
C GLY A 34 0.96 7.35 -0.67
N PRO A 35 1.18 7.92 0.54
CA PRO A 35 0.28 8.19 1.68
C PRO A 35 -0.92 9.08 1.36
N GLY A 36 -1.99 8.95 2.13
CA GLY A 36 -3.15 9.82 1.97
C GLY A 36 -4.14 9.41 0.87
N SER A 37 -4.08 8.17 0.36
CA SER A 37 -5.13 7.57 -0.47
C SER A 37 -6.40 7.29 0.36
N ASN A 38 -7.19 6.29 0.05
CA ASN A 38 -8.42 6.03 0.77
C ASN A 38 -8.84 4.55 0.67
N HIS A 39 -9.92 4.19 1.40
CA HIS A 39 -10.44 2.82 1.48
C HIS A 39 -11.02 2.28 0.17
N GLU A 40 -11.38 3.13 -0.79
CA GLU A 40 -12.08 2.71 -2.02
C GLU A 40 -11.27 1.71 -2.85
N GLU A 41 -9.94 1.71 -2.73
CA GLU A 41 -9.09 0.73 -3.43
C GLU A 41 -9.37 -0.73 -3.00
N PHE A 42 -10.04 -0.94 -1.85
CA PHE A 42 -10.33 -2.26 -1.30
C PHE A 42 -11.82 -2.64 -1.36
N GLU A 43 -12.70 -1.80 -1.90
CA GLU A 43 -14.14 -2.05 -1.86
C GLU A 43 -14.58 -3.33 -2.61
N ASN A 44 -13.81 -3.77 -3.60
CA ASN A 44 -14.07 -5.02 -4.32
C ASN A 44 -13.49 -6.28 -3.63
N PHE A 45 -12.72 -6.14 -2.52
CA PHE A 45 -12.01 -7.25 -1.89
C PHE A 45 -12.95 -8.32 -1.30
N ALA A 46 -14.02 -7.90 -0.63
CA ALA A 46 -15.00 -8.85 -0.11
C ALA A 46 -15.68 -9.64 -1.24
N GLN A 47 -15.92 -9.02 -2.39
CA GLN A 47 -16.46 -9.70 -3.58
C GLN A 47 -15.43 -10.61 -4.24
N GLY A 48 -14.20 -10.13 -4.41
CA GLY A 48 -13.10 -10.91 -4.99
C GLY A 48 -12.74 -12.16 -4.19
N LEU A 49 -12.94 -12.09 -2.87
CA LEU A 49 -12.70 -13.19 -1.92
C LEU A 49 -13.98 -13.94 -1.50
N ALA A 50 -15.09 -13.79 -2.21
CA ALA A 50 -16.39 -14.33 -1.81
C ALA A 50 -16.45 -15.86 -1.68
N LYS A 51 -15.47 -16.60 -2.21
CA LYS A 51 -15.34 -18.06 -2.04
C LYS A 51 -14.81 -18.46 -0.66
N LEU A 52 -14.28 -17.52 0.11
CA LEU A 52 -13.74 -17.72 1.45
C LEU A 52 -14.60 -17.01 2.49
N PRO A 53 -14.62 -17.51 3.75
CA PRO A 53 -15.32 -16.84 4.83
C PRO A 53 -14.54 -15.63 5.36
N VAL A 54 -14.37 -14.60 4.51
CA VAL A 54 -13.58 -13.41 4.82
C VAL A 54 -14.48 -12.28 5.32
N GLN A 55 -14.01 -11.58 6.34
CA GLN A 55 -14.48 -10.25 6.71
C GLN A 55 -13.33 -9.26 6.47
N VAL A 56 -13.57 -8.31 5.57
CA VAL A 56 -12.61 -7.26 5.21
C VAL A 56 -12.96 -6.00 5.98
N ALA A 57 -11.98 -5.40 6.65
CA ALA A 57 -12.06 -4.04 7.17
C ALA A 57 -11.05 -3.16 6.42
N MET A 58 -11.45 -1.95 6.12
CA MET A 58 -10.64 -0.92 5.51
C MET A 58 -10.96 0.42 6.14
N TYR A 59 -10.01 1.33 6.22
CA TYR A 59 -10.23 2.63 6.83
C TYR A 59 -9.46 3.71 6.09
N ASP A 60 -9.93 4.95 6.21
CA ASP A 60 -9.20 6.13 5.75
C ASP A 60 -8.29 6.59 6.88
N GLN A 61 -6.99 6.69 6.63
CA GLN A 61 -6.00 7.17 7.59
C GLN A 61 -6.23 8.66 7.89
N LEU A 62 -5.69 9.17 8.99
CA LEU A 62 -5.79 10.60 9.32
C LEU A 62 -5.31 11.48 8.16
N GLY A 63 -6.09 12.49 7.84
CA GLY A 63 -5.86 13.38 6.71
C GLY A 63 -6.46 12.87 5.40
N SER A 64 -7.01 11.65 5.35
CA SER A 64 -7.52 11.03 4.12
C SER A 64 -9.04 11.07 4.07
N PHE A 65 -9.56 11.39 2.91
CA PHE A 65 -10.93 11.25 2.39
C PHE A 65 -12.06 11.53 3.40
N TYR A 66 -12.66 10.51 4.01
CA TYR A 66 -13.77 10.66 4.97
C TYR A 66 -13.32 10.71 6.43
N SER A 67 -12.04 10.54 6.70
CA SER A 67 -11.48 10.74 8.03
C SER A 67 -11.21 12.21 8.32
N ASP A 68 -10.97 12.56 9.58
CA ASP A 68 -10.61 13.92 9.97
C ASP A 68 -9.36 14.38 9.20
N GLN A 69 -9.40 15.61 8.71
CA GLN A 69 -8.36 16.24 7.92
C GLN A 69 -7.84 17.49 8.64
N PRO A 70 -6.94 17.32 9.62
CA PRO A 70 -6.34 18.47 10.30
C PRO A 70 -5.54 19.30 9.31
N ASP A 71 -5.53 20.62 9.54
CA ASP A 71 -4.67 21.53 8.78
C ASP A 71 -3.20 21.27 9.14
N PHE A 72 -2.49 20.52 8.29
CA PHE A 72 -1.09 20.15 8.50
C PHE A 72 -0.10 21.29 8.28
N ASP A 73 -0.54 22.46 7.79
CA ASP A 73 0.28 23.67 7.76
C ASP A 73 0.42 24.29 9.17
N GLN A 74 -0.46 23.92 10.09
CA GLN A 74 -0.35 24.32 11.50
C GLN A 74 0.73 23.50 12.21
N PRO A 75 1.68 24.14 12.93
CA PRO A 75 2.80 23.46 13.57
C PRO A 75 2.36 22.36 14.57
N GLU A 76 1.25 22.55 15.29
CA GLU A 76 0.70 21.58 16.23
C GLU A 76 0.22 20.29 15.57
N ASN A 77 -0.10 20.29 14.27
CA ASN A 77 -0.56 19.13 13.53
C ASN A 77 0.57 18.39 12.82
N GLN A 78 1.72 19.04 12.59
CA GLN A 78 2.88 18.40 11.95
C GLN A 78 3.42 17.18 12.73
N LYS A 79 3.21 17.13 14.05
CA LYS A 79 3.57 15.99 14.90
C LYS A 79 2.88 14.68 14.52
N PHE A 80 1.82 14.72 13.72
CA PHE A 80 1.12 13.53 13.22
C PHE A 80 1.72 13.01 11.89
N LEU A 81 2.54 13.79 11.19
CA LEU A 81 3.16 13.41 9.94
C LEU A 81 4.45 12.62 10.17
N ASN A 82 4.34 11.41 10.72
CA ASN A 82 5.45 10.47 10.89
C ASN A 82 4.94 9.02 10.94
N ILE A 83 5.81 8.08 10.62
CA ILE A 83 5.48 6.64 10.56
C ILE A 83 4.95 6.13 11.91
N GLU A 84 5.54 6.53 13.02
CA GLU A 84 5.16 6.05 14.36
C GLU A 84 3.71 6.43 14.72
N TYR A 85 3.26 7.61 14.29
CA TYR A 85 1.87 8.02 14.46
C TYR A 85 0.92 7.09 13.69
N PHE A 86 1.15 6.88 12.39
CA PHE A 86 0.30 6.02 11.56
C PHE A 86 0.36 4.55 12.00
N LEU A 87 1.49 4.11 12.53
CA LEU A 87 1.61 2.79 13.13
C LEU A 87 0.76 2.66 14.42
N SER A 88 0.76 3.68 15.28
CA SER A 88 -0.08 3.72 16.48
C SER A 88 -1.56 3.85 16.15
N GLU A 89 -1.90 4.59 15.11
CA GLU A 89 -3.26 4.69 14.56
C GLU A 89 -3.78 3.32 14.09
N LEU A 90 -2.97 2.60 13.29
CA LEU A 90 -3.30 1.25 12.82
C LEU A 90 -3.56 0.28 13.99
N GLU A 91 -2.72 0.32 15.04
CA GLU A 91 -2.92 -0.50 16.24
C GLU A 91 -4.19 -0.11 16.99
N GLU A 92 -4.52 1.18 17.06
CA GLU A 92 -5.75 1.63 17.69
C GLU A 92 -6.99 1.21 16.88
N VAL A 93 -6.94 1.28 15.55
CA VAL A 93 -7.99 0.73 14.67
C VAL A 93 -8.20 -0.76 14.94
N ARG A 94 -7.12 -1.57 14.99
CA ARG A 94 -7.21 -3.00 15.34
C ARG A 94 -7.90 -3.22 16.69
N GLN A 95 -7.50 -2.45 17.72
CA GLN A 95 -8.07 -2.55 19.07
C GLN A 95 -9.57 -2.26 19.07
N GLN A 96 -10.01 -1.20 18.37
CA GLN A 96 -11.42 -0.86 18.28
C GLN A 96 -12.24 -1.86 17.45
N LEU A 97 -11.63 -2.50 16.43
CA LEU A 97 -12.24 -3.63 15.72
C LEU A 97 -12.40 -4.88 16.62
N GLY A 98 -11.59 -4.97 17.68
CA GLY A 98 -11.51 -6.15 18.56
C GLY A 98 -10.88 -7.33 17.85
N TRP A 99 -9.94 -7.11 16.95
CA TRP A 99 -9.32 -8.16 16.14
C TRP A 99 -7.96 -8.55 16.69
N ASP A 100 -7.86 -9.78 17.17
CA ASP A 100 -6.63 -10.50 17.40
C ASP A 100 -6.55 -11.67 16.40
N ASN A 101 -5.35 -12.07 16.02
CA ASN A 101 -5.11 -13.15 15.06
C ASN A 101 -5.75 -12.87 13.69
N PHE A 102 -5.38 -11.76 13.07
CA PHE A 102 -5.91 -11.27 11.80
C PHE A 102 -4.82 -11.20 10.71
N TYR A 103 -5.27 -11.08 9.46
CA TYR A 103 -4.40 -10.79 8.32
C TYR A 103 -4.32 -9.29 8.11
N LEU A 104 -3.11 -8.78 7.97
CA LEU A 104 -2.84 -7.38 7.62
C LEU A 104 -2.39 -7.31 6.18
N LEU A 105 -3.11 -6.56 5.37
CA LEU A 105 -2.72 -6.22 4.01
C LEU A 105 -2.41 -4.74 3.92
N GLY A 106 -1.23 -4.41 3.41
CA GLY A 106 -0.85 -3.03 3.11
C GLY A 106 -0.43 -2.88 1.67
N HIS A 107 -1.00 -1.87 0.99
CA HIS A 107 -0.62 -1.50 -0.36
C HIS A 107 0.32 -0.30 -0.35
N SER A 108 1.43 -0.37 -1.10
CA SER A 108 2.36 0.75 -1.25
C SER A 108 2.79 1.32 0.14
N TRP A 109 2.54 2.58 0.45
CA TRP A 109 2.71 3.14 1.78
C TRP A 109 2.10 2.27 2.89
N GLY A 110 0.88 1.74 2.67
CA GLY A 110 0.28 0.78 3.60
C GLY A 110 1.12 -0.48 3.77
N GLY A 111 1.85 -0.92 2.74
CA GLY A 111 2.79 -2.02 2.79
C GLY A 111 4.05 -1.72 3.62
N LEU A 112 4.50 -0.46 3.63
CA LEU A 112 5.53 0.01 4.56
C LEU A 112 5.02 -0.08 6.01
N LEU A 113 3.83 0.48 6.28
CA LEU A 113 3.22 0.40 7.62
C LEU A 113 2.98 -1.04 8.06
N ALA A 114 2.60 -1.92 7.15
CA ALA A 114 2.38 -3.33 7.46
C ALA A 114 3.68 -4.06 7.85
N GLN A 115 4.82 -3.72 7.23
CA GLN A 115 6.13 -4.22 7.63
C GLN A 115 6.52 -3.72 9.03
N GLU A 116 6.40 -2.42 9.30
CA GLU A 116 6.65 -1.84 10.62
C GLU A 116 5.73 -2.45 11.70
N TYR A 117 4.46 -2.67 11.34
CA TYR A 117 3.50 -3.32 12.22
C TYR A 117 3.90 -4.76 12.54
N ALA A 118 4.31 -5.53 11.55
CA ALA A 118 4.76 -6.91 11.73
C ALA A 118 6.03 -7.01 12.61
N LEU A 119 6.90 -6.03 12.56
CA LEU A 119 8.08 -5.97 13.44
C LEU A 119 7.73 -5.65 14.90
N LYS A 120 6.69 -4.84 15.13
CA LYS A 120 6.34 -4.35 16.48
C LYS A 120 5.20 -5.13 17.13
N TYR A 121 4.25 -5.63 16.35
CA TYR A 121 2.98 -6.19 16.82
C TYR A 121 2.68 -7.58 16.21
N SER A 122 3.69 -8.34 15.85
CA SER A 122 3.56 -9.67 15.20
C SER A 122 2.64 -10.64 15.93
N GLN A 123 2.53 -10.51 17.26
CA GLN A 123 1.68 -11.39 18.11
C GLN A 123 0.18 -11.31 17.77
N HIS A 124 -0.26 -10.26 17.10
CA HIS A 124 -1.65 -10.09 16.66
C HIS A 124 -1.89 -10.59 15.23
N LEU A 125 -0.82 -10.88 14.49
CA LEU A 125 -0.93 -11.25 13.08
C LEU A 125 -1.04 -12.77 12.89
N ARG A 126 -2.02 -13.18 12.09
CA ARG A 126 -2.10 -14.52 11.50
C ARG A 126 -1.27 -14.61 10.21
N GLY A 127 -1.20 -13.53 9.46
CA GLY A 127 -0.40 -13.41 8.25
C GLY A 127 -0.29 -11.96 7.79
N LEU A 128 0.67 -11.72 6.93
CA LEU A 128 1.00 -10.41 6.38
C LEU A 128 0.91 -10.45 4.86
N ILE A 129 0.31 -9.45 4.25
CA ILE A 129 0.30 -9.27 2.81
C ILE A 129 0.94 -7.92 2.49
N ILE A 130 2.08 -7.96 1.82
CA ILE A 130 2.80 -6.78 1.33
C ILE A 130 2.49 -6.67 -0.17
N MET A 131 1.66 -5.69 -0.51
CA MET A 131 1.20 -5.45 -1.87
C MET A 131 1.95 -4.25 -2.44
N SER A 132 2.75 -4.48 -3.48
CA SER A 132 3.51 -3.43 -4.19
C SER A 132 4.33 -2.55 -3.25
N MET A 133 5.13 -3.16 -2.35
CA MET A 133 6.06 -2.44 -1.48
C MET A 133 7.30 -3.28 -1.19
N ILE A 134 8.44 -2.64 -1.21
CA ILE A 134 9.75 -3.22 -0.87
C ILE A 134 10.23 -2.78 0.51
N ASP A 135 11.40 -3.21 0.92
CA ASP A 135 11.95 -2.98 2.25
C ASP A 135 12.82 -1.72 2.38
N ASN A 136 12.95 -0.93 1.32
CA ASN A 136 13.69 0.33 1.39
C ASN A 136 13.34 1.29 0.24
N ILE A 137 13.38 2.58 0.49
CA ILE A 137 13.08 3.64 -0.48
C ILE A 137 14.28 4.03 -1.38
N PRO A 138 15.55 3.94 -0.94
CA PRO A 138 16.67 4.20 -1.84
C PRO A 138 16.64 3.36 -3.13
N GLU A 139 16.44 2.05 -3.04
CA GLU A 139 16.37 1.18 -4.23
C GLU A 139 15.11 1.43 -5.07
N TYR A 140 13.97 1.78 -4.44
CA TYR A 140 12.80 2.27 -5.16
C TYR A 140 13.12 3.54 -5.95
N THR A 141 13.80 4.52 -5.35
CA THR A 141 14.17 5.77 -6.01
C THR A 141 15.08 5.54 -7.22
N GLU A 142 16.05 4.63 -7.09
CA GLU A 142 16.90 4.22 -8.22
C GLU A 142 16.06 3.60 -9.34
N HIS A 143 15.11 2.74 -8.98
CA HIS A 143 14.28 2.04 -9.96
C HIS A 143 13.32 2.96 -10.71
N ILE A 144 12.63 3.88 -10.05
CA ILE A 144 11.75 4.84 -10.75
C ILE A 144 12.53 5.74 -11.72
N ASN A 145 13.77 6.09 -11.40
CA ASN A 145 14.64 6.80 -12.33
C ASN A 145 15.02 5.91 -13.53
N TYR A 146 15.35 4.63 -13.28
CA TYR A 146 15.60 3.67 -14.35
C TYR A 146 14.36 3.51 -15.27
N LEU A 147 13.15 3.39 -14.72
CA LEU A 147 11.92 3.29 -15.51
C LEU A 147 11.70 4.53 -16.40
N ARG A 148 12.02 5.72 -15.89
CA ARG A 148 11.97 6.98 -16.68
C ARG A 148 12.97 6.94 -17.83
N ASP A 149 14.20 6.50 -17.58
CA ASP A 149 15.26 6.41 -18.59
C ASP A 149 14.93 5.33 -19.66
N GLN A 150 14.19 4.27 -19.31
CA GLN A 150 13.71 3.25 -20.26
C GLN A 150 12.51 3.72 -21.09
N THR A 151 11.70 4.63 -20.57
CA THR A 151 10.42 5.03 -21.18
C THR A 151 10.57 6.23 -22.10
N PHE A 152 11.52 7.11 -21.82
CA PHE A 152 11.66 8.41 -22.47
C PHE A 152 13.02 8.63 -23.12
N THR A 153 13.04 9.56 -24.05
CA THR A 153 14.30 10.06 -24.62
C THR A 153 15.09 10.86 -23.57
N VAL A 154 16.39 10.94 -23.73
CA VAL A 154 17.27 11.76 -22.88
C VAL A 154 16.77 13.20 -22.74
N SER A 155 16.21 13.75 -23.82
CA SER A 155 15.68 15.12 -23.83
C SER A 155 14.43 15.26 -22.95
N GLU A 156 13.50 14.29 -23.03
CA GLU A 156 12.30 14.26 -22.18
C GLU A 156 12.66 14.08 -20.70
N VAL A 157 13.61 13.18 -20.39
CA VAL A 157 14.07 12.98 -19.01
C VAL A 157 14.73 14.23 -18.44
N ASN A 158 15.58 14.90 -19.22
CA ASN A 158 16.21 16.16 -18.80
C ASN A 158 15.18 17.27 -18.57
N TYR A 159 14.17 17.35 -19.44
CA TYR A 159 13.06 18.27 -19.26
C TYR A 159 12.29 18.00 -17.96
N MET A 160 11.95 16.73 -17.68
CA MET A 160 11.28 16.38 -16.42
C MET A 160 12.12 16.80 -15.20
N LYS A 161 13.40 16.48 -15.19
CA LYS A 161 14.32 16.85 -14.10
C LYS A 161 14.44 18.38 -13.91
N ASP A 162 14.40 19.15 -15.01
CA ASP A 162 14.43 20.61 -14.95
C ASP A 162 13.13 21.19 -14.36
N VAL A 163 11.98 20.66 -14.77
CA VAL A 163 10.67 21.01 -14.19
C VAL A 163 10.62 20.70 -12.68
N GLU A 164 11.08 19.52 -12.28
CA GLU A 164 11.13 19.08 -10.88
C GLU A 164 12.07 19.96 -10.04
N LYS A 165 13.25 20.29 -10.55
CA LYS A 165 14.20 21.19 -9.88
C LYS A 165 13.63 22.58 -9.65
N GLN A 166 12.77 23.04 -10.56
CA GLN A 166 12.10 24.35 -10.48
C GLN A 166 10.73 24.30 -9.81
N GLU A 167 10.32 23.12 -9.32
CA GLU A 167 9.02 22.87 -8.68
C GLU A 167 7.82 23.30 -9.55
N ARG A 168 7.98 23.27 -10.89
CA ARG A 168 6.92 23.65 -11.86
C ARG A 168 5.96 22.48 -12.16
N PHE A 169 5.47 21.78 -11.14
CA PHE A 169 4.66 20.56 -11.28
C PHE A 169 3.30 20.74 -11.97
N SER A 170 2.86 21.98 -12.19
CA SER A 170 1.67 22.29 -13.00
C SER A 170 1.95 22.38 -14.51
N ASP A 171 3.21 22.17 -14.95
CA ASP A 171 3.61 22.23 -16.35
C ASP A 171 2.84 21.16 -17.17
N PRO A 172 2.13 21.55 -18.26
CA PRO A 172 1.28 20.62 -19.01
C PRO A 172 2.05 19.49 -19.70
N MET A 173 3.25 19.78 -20.23
CA MET A 173 4.07 18.75 -20.89
C MET A 173 4.62 17.76 -19.88
N TYR A 174 5.08 18.25 -18.71
CA TYR A 174 5.48 17.39 -17.61
C TYR A 174 4.35 16.45 -17.17
N ASN A 175 3.15 16.97 -16.98
CA ASN A 175 2.00 16.17 -16.59
C ASN A 175 1.65 15.10 -17.65
N GLN A 176 1.78 15.39 -18.95
CA GLN A 176 1.60 14.39 -20.01
C GLN A 176 2.64 13.27 -19.92
N LEU A 177 3.90 13.57 -19.63
CA LEU A 177 4.95 12.57 -19.45
C LEU A 177 4.69 11.73 -18.20
N VAL A 178 4.33 12.37 -17.08
CA VAL A 178 3.95 11.64 -15.84
C VAL A 178 2.76 10.71 -16.09
N GLN A 179 1.72 11.14 -16.78
CA GLN A 179 0.57 10.30 -17.10
C GLN A 179 0.93 9.08 -17.97
N ARG A 180 1.93 9.20 -18.85
CA ARG A 180 2.45 8.04 -19.59
C ARG A 180 3.09 7.01 -18.68
N LEU A 181 3.87 7.44 -17.67
CA LEU A 181 4.43 6.52 -16.66
C LEU A 181 3.33 5.86 -15.82
N TYR A 182 2.35 6.63 -15.37
CA TYR A 182 1.21 6.09 -14.62
C TYR A 182 0.48 4.99 -15.40
N LYS A 183 0.24 5.22 -16.69
CA LYS A 183 -0.43 4.23 -17.56
C LYS A 183 0.39 2.96 -17.78
N ILE A 184 1.72 3.04 -17.73
CA ILE A 184 2.59 1.88 -17.96
C ILE A 184 2.84 1.11 -16.67
N TYR A 185 3.09 1.81 -15.55
CA TYR A 185 3.65 1.23 -14.34
C TYR A 185 2.76 1.32 -13.12
N VAL A 186 1.78 2.22 -13.08
CA VAL A 186 0.93 2.40 -11.88
C VAL A 186 -0.42 1.72 -12.04
N MET A 187 -1.21 2.13 -13.03
CA MET A 187 -2.53 1.55 -13.29
C MET A 187 -2.73 1.42 -14.80
N ARG A 188 -2.65 0.19 -15.27
CA ARG A 188 -2.65 -0.15 -16.71
C ARG A 188 -4.06 -0.29 -17.25
N HIS A 189 -4.97 -0.81 -16.42
CA HIS A 189 -6.35 -1.16 -16.77
C HIS A 189 -7.34 -0.52 -15.78
N PRO A 190 -7.43 0.83 -15.72
CA PRO A 190 -8.34 1.52 -14.79
C PRO A 190 -9.80 1.16 -14.99
N GLU A 191 -10.18 0.70 -16.18
CA GLU A 191 -11.53 0.24 -16.51
C GLU A 191 -12.00 -0.97 -15.69
N ASN A 192 -11.08 -1.74 -15.11
CA ASN A 192 -11.39 -2.90 -14.26
C ASN A 192 -11.64 -2.51 -12.79
N GLY A 193 -11.35 -1.27 -12.42
CA GLY A 193 -11.51 -0.77 -11.06
C GLY A 193 -12.94 -0.38 -10.71
N PRO A 194 -13.20 -0.13 -9.43
CA PRO A 194 -14.45 0.51 -9.00
C PRO A 194 -14.65 1.86 -9.73
N ARG A 195 -15.90 2.19 -10.07
CA ARG A 195 -16.21 3.42 -10.82
C ARG A 195 -15.80 4.71 -10.10
N HIS A 196 -15.69 4.67 -8.80
CA HIS A 196 -15.33 5.79 -7.93
C HIS A 196 -13.92 5.67 -7.37
N LEU A 197 -13.11 4.74 -7.87
CA LEU A 197 -11.67 4.70 -7.58
C LEU A 197 -10.99 5.95 -8.16
N ILE A 198 -11.50 7.09 -7.79
CA ILE A 198 -10.86 8.38 -8.10
C ILE A 198 -9.81 8.57 -7.03
N SER A 199 -8.57 8.63 -7.45
CA SER A 199 -7.44 8.92 -6.60
C SER A 199 -7.59 10.30 -5.94
N THR A 200 -8.28 10.37 -4.82
CA THR A 200 -8.21 11.52 -3.93
C THR A 200 -7.06 11.26 -2.97
N ASN A 201 -5.90 11.80 -3.28
CA ASN A 201 -4.80 11.82 -2.33
C ASN A 201 -4.88 13.09 -1.48
N ALA A 202 -4.72 12.94 -0.16
CA ALA A 202 -4.50 14.06 0.74
C ALA A 202 -3.13 14.70 0.42
N THR A 203 -3.14 15.78 -0.36
CA THR A 203 -1.94 16.38 -0.93
C THR A 203 -0.90 16.74 0.13
N ALA A 204 -1.31 17.28 1.28
CA ALA A 204 -0.40 17.63 2.36
C ALA A 204 0.33 16.39 2.93
N VAL A 205 -0.39 15.30 3.15
CA VAL A 205 0.17 14.03 3.63
C VAL A 205 1.08 13.42 2.57
N TYR A 206 0.61 13.34 1.32
CA TYR A 206 1.35 12.77 0.21
C TYR A 206 2.69 13.49 -0.03
N ASN A 207 2.65 14.82 -0.15
CA ASN A 207 3.85 15.61 -0.40
C ASN A 207 4.86 15.56 0.75
N HIS A 208 4.39 15.46 1.99
CA HIS A 208 5.29 15.33 3.15
C HIS A 208 6.11 14.04 3.11
N PHE A 209 5.48 12.94 2.77
CA PHE A 209 6.10 11.61 2.84
C PHE A 209 6.77 11.20 1.52
N GLN A 210 6.08 11.35 0.40
CA GLN A 210 6.52 10.91 -0.94
C GLN A 210 7.17 12.05 -1.73
N GLY A 211 6.41 13.07 -2.03
CA GLY A 211 6.74 14.14 -2.95
C GLY A 211 5.55 14.48 -3.84
N ASN A 212 5.77 15.06 -5.01
CA ASN A 212 4.67 15.56 -5.84
C ASN A 212 3.88 14.44 -6.56
N ASN A 213 4.56 13.35 -6.95
CA ASN A 213 3.94 12.22 -7.65
C ASN A 213 4.75 10.93 -7.43
N GLU A 214 4.28 9.80 -7.94
CA GLU A 214 4.88 8.47 -7.76
C GLU A 214 6.35 8.40 -8.21
N PHE A 215 6.75 9.19 -9.19
CA PHE A 215 8.10 9.19 -9.75
C PHE A 215 9.03 10.27 -9.18
N VAL A 216 8.61 10.94 -8.10
CA VAL A 216 9.38 11.98 -7.40
C VAL A 216 9.45 11.67 -5.92
N MET A 217 10.61 11.19 -5.46
CA MET A 217 10.86 10.87 -4.05
C MET A 217 11.68 11.99 -3.41
N THR A 218 10.98 13.01 -2.90
CA THR A 218 11.60 14.16 -2.20
C THR A 218 11.18 14.27 -0.73
N GLY A 219 10.14 13.54 -0.35
CA GLY A 219 9.56 13.57 0.97
C GLY A 219 10.41 12.91 2.07
N SER A 220 9.84 12.83 3.25
CA SER A 220 10.53 12.32 4.45
C SER A 220 10.86 10.82 4.38
N LEU A 221 10.17 10.04 3.51
CA LEU A 221 10.43 8.62 3.32
C LEU A 221 11.72 8.29 2.58
N LYS A 222 12.37 9.25 1.94
CA LYS A 222 13.54 9.04 1.07
C LYS A 222 14.69 8.23 1.69
N THR A 223 14.76 8.16 3.02
CA THR A 223 15.80 7.44 3.76
C THR A 223 15.28 6.22 4.51
N TRP A 224 13.98 5.87 4.37
CA TRP A 224 13.43 4.70 5.03
C TRP A 224 14.08 3.42 4.49
N ASP A 225 14.58 2.57 5.41
CA ASP A 225 15.33 1.38 5.09
C ASP A 225 15.18 0.30 6.18
N ASN A 226 14.44 -0.75 5.85
CA ASN A 226 14.17 -1.89 6.72
C ASN A 226 14.93 -3.18 6.34
N ARG A 227 15.89 -3.11 5.40
CA ARG A 227 16.64 -4.28 4.91
C ARG A 227 17.25 -5.14 6.02
N SER A 228 17.73 -4.51 7.08
CA SER A 228 18.31 -5.23 8.24
C SER A 228 17.27 -5.87 9.16
N GLN A 229 15.99 -5.56 8.97
CA GLN A 229 14.88 -6.05 9.80
C GLN A 229 14.01 -7.08 9.09
N THR A 230 14.05 -7.14 7.74
CA THR A 230 13.18 -8.01 6.92
C THR A 230 13.16 -9.46 7.41
N SER A 231 14.31 -10.04 7.75
CA SER A 231 14.42 -11.42 8.27
C SER A 231 13.79 -11.65 9.65
N LYS A 232 13.45 -10.58 10.38
CA LYS A 232 12.79 -10.67 11.69
C LYS A 232 11.26 -10.78 11.58
N ILE A 233 10.70 -10.55 10.41
CA ILE A 233 9.29 -10.80 10.15
C ILE A 233 9.09 -12.31 9.97
N THR A 234 8.55 -12.96 10.99
CA THR A 234 8.41 -14.42 11.04
C THR A 234 6.99 -14.92 10.79
N VAL A 235 6.02 -14.01 10.66
CA VAL A 235 4.65 -14.37 10.32
C VAL A 235 4.55 -14.83 8.86
N PRO A 236 3.63 -15.74 8.49
CA PRO A 236 3.37 -16.09 7.10
C PRO A 236 3.15 -14.83 6.27
N THR A 237 3.93 -14.64 5.22
CA THR A 237 3.93 -13.39 4.43
C THR A 237 3.69 -13.67 2.96
N LEU A 238 2.75 -12.96 2.34
CA LEU A 238 2.59 -12.87 0.90
C LEU A 238 3.23 -11.58 0.39
N LEU A 239 4.18 -11.71 -0.54
CA LEU A 239 4.69 -10.62 -1.36
C LEU A 239 3.97 -10.68 -2.71
N THR A 240 3.19 -9.65 -3.06
CA THR A 240 2.43 -9.61 -4.31
C THR A 240 2.66 -8.31 -5.06
N PHE A 241 3.01 -8.42 -6.35
CA PHE A 241 3.40 -7.31 -7.22
C PHE A 241 2.80 -7.48 -8.61
N GLY A 242 2.66 -6.39 -9.35
CA GLY A 242 2.47 -6.46 -10.78
C GLY A 242 3.79 -6.79 -11.51
N ASP A 243 3.73 -7.41 -12.67
CA ASP A 243 4.93 -7.66 -13.49
C ASP A 243 5.46 -6.40 -14.20
N HIS A 244 4.71 -5.29 -14.11
CA HIS A 244 5.06 -3.94 -14.58
C HIS A 244 5.06 -2.91 -13.43
N ASP A 245 5.28 -3.35 -12.19
CA ASP A 245 5.22 -2.49 -11.00
C ASP A 245 6.29 -1.38 -11.00
N THR A 246 6.02 -0.28 -10.31
CA THR A 246 7.02 0.75 -9.97
C THR A 246 8.05 0.24 -8.97
N MET A 247 7.76 -0.83 -8.25
CA MET A 247 8.68 -1.45 -7.30
C MET A 247 9.65 -2.42 -8.00
N PRO A 248 10.96 -2.39 -7.67
CA PRO A 248 11.94 -3.29 -8.29
C PRO A 248 11.70 -4.75 -7.88
N LEU A 249 11.27 -5.58 -8.82
CA LEU A 249 10.97 -7.00 -8.59
C LEU A 249 12.19 -7.81 -8.09
N ALA A 250 13.40 -7.41 -8.46
CA ALA A 250 14.63 -8.02 -7.93
C ALA A 250 14.76 -7.82 -6.42
N VAL A 251 14.33 -6.66 -5.90
CA VAL A 251 14.31 -6.41 -4.45
C VAL A 251 13.22 -7.22 -3.78
N ALA A 252 12.03 -7.31 -4.36
CA ALA A 252 10.96 -8.17 -3.87
C ALA A 252 11.39 -9.65 -3.79
N ALA A 253 12.12 -10.15 -4.80
CA ALA A 253 12.68 -11.50 -4.80
C ALA A 253 13.75 -11.68 -3.69
N ARG A 254 14.59 -10.66 -3.42
CA ARG A 254 15.53 -10.66 -2.29
C ARG A 254 14.77 -10.70 -0.95
N MET A 255 13.72 -9.91 -0.78
CA MET A 255 12.87 -9.95 0.42
C MET A 255 12.30 -11.34 0.65
N HIS A 256 11.82 -11.99 -0.43
CA HIS A 256 11.32 -13.36 -0.34
C HIS A 256 12.39 -14.34 0.18
N GLN A 257 13.64 -14.20 -0.25
CA GLN A 257 14.75 -15.03 0.24
C GLN A 257 15.09 -14.78 1.70
N GLN A 258 14.84 -13.58 2.21
CA GLN A 258 15.13 -13.19 3.58
C GLN A 258 13.99 -13.50 4.57
N LEU A 259 12.76 -13.49 4.10
CA LEU A 259 11.56 -13.79 4.88
C LEU A 259 11.43 -15.31 5.09
N PRO A 260 11.44 -15.81 6.33
CA PRO A 260 11.51 -17.25 6.60
C PRO A 260 10.25 -18.02 6.18
N HIS A 261 9.11 -17.35 6.11
CA HIS A 261 7.81 -17.93 5.76
C HIS A 261 7.08 -17.05 4.77
N SER A 262 7.57 -17.00 3.53
CA SER A 262 6.95 -16.14 2.53
C SER A 262 6.60 -16.85 1.23
N ARG A 263 5.65 -16.26 0.51
CA ARG A 263 5.29 -16.58 -0.88
C ARG A 263 5.47 -15.29 -1.68
N PHE A 264 6.08 -15.40 -2.85
CA PHE A 264 6.22 -14.30 -3.80
C PHE A 264 5.45 -14.62 -5.06
N VAL A 265 4.54 -13.72 -5.45
CA VAL A 265 3.69 -13.89 -6.64
C VAL A 265 3.66 -12.63 -7.47
N LEU A 266 3.61 -12.81 -8.79
CA LEU A 266 3.41 -11.74 -9.75
C LEU A 266 2.01 -11.82 -10.34
N THR A 267 1.35 -10.68 -10.47
CA THR A 267 0.10 -10.52 -11.20
C THR A 267 0.42 -10.16 -12.65
N PRO A 268 0.09 -11.01 -13.62
CA PRO A 268 0.37 -10.75 -15.03
C PRO A 268 -0.34 -9.50 -15.53
N ASP A 269 0.35 -8.71 -16.35
CA ASP A 269 -0.13 -7.45 -16.94
C ASP A 269 -0.58 -6.42 -15.89
N GLY A 270 -0.01 -6.51 -14.68
CA GLY A 270 -0.30 -5.60 -13.56
C GLY A 270 0.80 -4.56 -13.38
N GLY A 271 0.41 -3.32 -13.07
CA GLY A 271 1.27 -2.27 -12.57
C GLY A 271 1.28 -2.24 -11.03
N HIS A 272 1.55 -1.08 -10.47
CA HIS A 272 1.52 -0.85 -9.02
C HIS A 272 0.13 -1.13 -8.40
N CYS A 273 -0.94 -0.83 -9.15
CA CYS A 273 -2.32 -1.13 -8.78
C CYS A 273 -2.81 -2.46 -9.38
N HIS A 274 -2.01 -3.53 -9.28
CA HIS A 274 -2.26 -4.81 -9.94
C HIS A 274 -3.54 -5.53 -9.49
N SER A 275 -4.11 -5.19 -8.33
CA SER A 275 -5.43 -5.67 -7.90
C SER A 275 -6.57 -5.10 -8.76
N VAL A 276 -6.35 -3.93 -9.36
CA VAL A 276 -7.24 -3.30 -10.34
C VAL A 276 -6.94 -3.83 -11.74
N ASP A 277 -5.67 -3.88 -12.12
CA ASP A 277 -5.28 -4.24 -13.48
C ASP A 277 -5.68 -5.67 -13.85
N ASN A 278 -5.44 -6.64 -12.97
CA ASN A 278 -5.83 -8.03 -13.17
C ASN A 278 -6.45 -8.63 -11.89
N PRO A 279 -7.69 -8.26 -11.55
CA PRO A 279 -8.35 -8.72 -10.34
C PRO A 279 -8.49 -10.24 -10.24
N THR A 280 -8.66 -10.92 -11.39
CA THR A 280 -8.80 -12.38 -11.40
C THR A 280 -7.54 -13.07 -10.87
N ALA A 281 -6.37 -12.73 -11.41
CA ALA A 281 -5.11 -13.32 -10.95
C ALA A 281 -4.78 -12.88 -9.52
N PHE A 282 -4.99 -11.60 -9.20
CA PHE A 282 -4.73 -11.06 -7.87
C PHE A 282 -5.56 -11.78 -6.79
N PHE A 283 -6.88 -11.85 -6.94
CA PHE A 283 -7.75 -12.48 -5.93
C PHE A 283 -7.57 -13.99 -5.86
N GLN A 284 -7.18 -14.65 -6.95
CA GLN A 284 -6.81 -16.06 -6.89
C GLN A 284 -5.58 -16.25 -5.99
N ASN A 285 -4.50 -15.51 -6.22
CA ASN A 285 -3.27 -15.61 -5.43
C ASN A 285 -3.48 -15.25 -3.95
N LEU A 286 -4.23 -14.18 -3.69
CA LEU A 286 -4.56 -13.77 -2.31
C LEU A 286 -5.45 -14.81 -1.63
N GLY A 287 -6.46 -15.33 -2.32
CA GLY A 287 -7.36 -16.35 -1.80
C GLY A 287 -6.64 -17.66 -1.46
N ASP A 288 -5.74 -18.11 -2.33
CA ASP A 288 -4.92 -19.30 -2.10
C ASP A 288 -4.02 -19.13 -0.87
N PHE A 289 -3.36 -17.96 -0.73
CA PHE A 289 -2.55 -17.67 0.45
C PHE A 289 -3.39 -17.70 1.74
N LEU A 290 -4.51 -16.99 1.78
CA LEU A 290 -5.39 -16.94 2.96
C LEU A 290 -5.91 -18.34 3.32
N SER A 291 -6.31 -19.13 2.32
CA SER A 291 -6.78 -20.49 2.51
C SER A 291 -5.68 -21.42 3.04
N ASP A 292 -4.47 -21.33 2.50
CA ASP A 292 -3.35 -22.18 2.92
C ASP A 292 -2.91 -21.89 4.35
N VAL A 293 -2.82 -20.61 4.73
CA VAL A 293 -2.51 -20.22 6.11
C VAL A 293 -3.63 -20.61 7.06
N ASP A 294 -4.90 -20.41 6.66
CA ASP A 294 -6.05 -20.72 7.52
C ASP A 294 -6.19 -22.21 7.78
N ASN A 295 -5.91 -23.05 6.78
CA ASN A 295 -5.96 -24.51 6.89
C ASN A 295 -4.70 -25.10 7.54
N SER A 296 -3.79 -24.30 8.09
CA SER A 296 -2.53 -24.75 8.72
C SER A 296 -1.62 -25.56 7.78
N ARG A 297 -1.71 -25.33 6.48
CA ARG A 297 -0.77 -25.94 5.51
C ARG A 297 0.61 -25.37 5.75
N LYS A 298 1.51 -26.21 6.32
CA LYS A 298 2.83 -25.81 6.84
C LYS A 298 3.88 -25.54 5.76
N GLU A 299 3.56 -25.71 4.49
CA GLU A 299 4.54 -25.54 3.42
C GLU A 299 4.13 -24.40 2.49
N PHE A 300 4.70 -23.22 2.74
CA PHE A 300 4.80 -22.18 1.73
C PHE A 300 5.89 -22.60 0.74
N GLN A 301 5.59 -23.51 -0.19
CA GLN A 301 6.51 -23.82 -1.27
C GLN A 301 6.51 -22.66 -2.26
N SER A 302 7.68 -22.08 -2.47
CA SER A 302 7.95 -21.19 -3.60
C SER A 302 7.69 -21.94 -4.92
N CYS A 303 6.78 -21.42 -5.73
CA CYS A 303 6.70 -21.77 -7.14
C CYS A 303 7.81 -21.09 -7.93
#